data_d232967b1a7280610796e9d503e47c78
#
_entry.id   d232967b1a7280610796e9d503e47c78
#
_cell.length_a   1.000
_cell.length_b   1.000
_cell.length_c   1.000
_cell.angle_alpha   90.00
_cell.angle_beta   90.00
_cell.angle_gamma   90.00
#
_symmetry.space_group_name_H-M   'P 1'
#
loop_
_entity.id
_entity.type
_entity.pdbx_description
1 polymer ?
#
loop_
_entity_poly.entity_id
_entity_poly.type
_entity_poly.pdbx_seq_one_letter_code
_entity_poly.pdbx_strand_id
1 'polypeptide(L)'
;MPVRYNTMNPAEPNGSSDFRDAHDNTGNLDLAMNGTALAWTDRLGRSKKSWVGIEDQVNTFLARSGFELPPLQYVDGTPLVVDSPAKLIQRGGNLYSVKLPASFPIELSGTWSADEPLLVFRSDQSLRQELAGQDRDAVLGWKRRQLSASIDTIYQLADSIPIRVWEFAELVSDKPSPDPATWNWTPAFQALISAAQAAIAATGKPVSVFIGPGKFQITSVQMFSDIHVFFGGAEIVAHPSSVDALRIFDARGELNNLGFYGPGTINGNKDSFDVNHRQHGIALVADNVIVRDLTIINIGSTPVTFSMGDAIIIEPTIPDVGSGFQCKNIMITGCTFRNIERQCITLESGINVRVIGNAFYDSTYSAVDLENAGTTIGDIDGFIFANNYIENVNYGVTSVSALQPNSLRNVLCIGNIYKNVIDAYNFRACTNVKVVGCIATGVSRYGVFAYSDSNTQAFDIEVHNFTCEGGTHGIRAQRVGSGQITRMHVKGNKIKNTSVAAIAAEYTAGLVINSNEILVNTGRGISVTACASPDVSDNRVLGAVAITGNAITFDGATTNPVQGGNTITNFSVGISCVASPLRT
;
A
#
# COMPACT_ATOMS: atom_id res chain seq x y z
N MET A 1 -16.19 -35.70 -44.98
CA MET A 1 -15.38 -35.11 -43.87
C MET A 1 -14.54 -36.23 -43.31
N PRO A 2 -13.28 -36.04 -43.06
CA PRO A 2 -12.50 -37.04 -42.35
C PRO A 2 -13.12 -37.30 -40.97
N VAL A 3 -13.30 -38.58 -40.67
CA VAL A 3 -13.93 -39.01 -39.42
C VAL A 3 -12.97 -38.69 -38.27
N ARG A 4 -13.45 -37.98 -37.25
CA ARG A 4 -12.69 -37.76 -36.03
C ARG A 4 -12.70 -39.03 -35.17
N TYR A 5 -11.58 -39.33 -34.58
CA TYR A 5 -11.42 -40.52 -33.75
C TYR A 5 -11.99 -40.36 -32.34
N ASN A 6 -11.92 -39.13 -31.79
CA ASN A 6 -12.39 -38.78 -30.44
C ASN A 6 -11.93 -39.81 -29.40
N THR A 7 -10.63 -40.04 -29.36
CA THR A 7 -10.01 -41.11 -28.56
C THR A 7 -10.22 -40.96 -27.05
N MET A 8 -10.50 -39.74 -26.54
CA MET A 8 -10.63 -39.41 -25.12
C MET A 8 -9.36 -39.66 -24.32
N ASN A 9 -8.23 -39.93 -24.95
CA ASN A 9 -6.94 -40.07 -24.26
C ASN A 9 -6.59 -38.80 -23.50
N PRO A 10 -6.06 -38.88 -22.27
CA PRO A 10 -5.68 -37.71 -21.49
C PRO A 10 -4.62 -36.87 -22.21
N ALA A 11 -4.55 -35.59 -21.86
CA ALA A 11 -3.50 -34.72 -22.38
C ALA A 11 -2.16 -35.07 -21.74
N GLU A 12 -1.13 -35.26 -22.55
CA GLU A 12 0.24 -35.55 -22.11
C GLU A 12 1.12 -34.30 -22.23
N PRO A 13 2.03 -34.03 -21.27
CA PRO A 13 2.87 -32.83 -21.29
C PRO A 13 3.78 -32.71 -22.51
N ASN A 14 4.22 -33.84 -23.08
CA ASN A 14 5.11 -33.90 -24.25
C ASN A 14 4.38 -34.21 -25.55
N GLY A 15 3.05 -34.15 -25.54
CA GLY A 15 2.20 -34.56 -26.67
C GLY A 15 1.90 -36.05 -26.69
N SER A 16 0.72 -36.42 -27.21
CA SER A 16 0.33 -37.82 -27.33
C SER A 16 1.14 -38.53 -28.40
N SER A 17 1.57 -39.74 -28.12
CA SER A 17 2.19 -40.64 -29.10
C SER A 17 1.19 -41.31 -30.05
N ASP A 18 -0.11 -41.22 -29.78
CA ASP A 18 -1.19 -41.75 -30.65
C ASP A 18 -1.43 -40.79 -31.82
N PHE A 19 -1.17 -41.27 -33.06
CA PHE A 19 -1.37 -40.45 -34.27
C PHE A 19 -2.83 -39.99 -34.45
N ARG A 20 -3.79 -40.71 -33.91
CA ARG A 20 -5.22 -40.33 -33.93
C ARG A 20 -5.48 -39.07 -33.13
N ASP A 21 -4.79 -38.93 -32.01
CA ASP A 21 -4.83 -37.71 -31.20
C ASP A 21 -4.21 -36.51 -31.94
N ALA A 22 -3.09 -36.74 -32.64
CA ALA A 22 -2.47 -35.71 -33.47
C ALA A 22 -3.41 -35.26 -34.60
N HIS A 23 -4.07 -36.20 -35.27
CA HIS A 23 -5.06 -35.92 -36.31
C HIS A 23 -6.24 -35.10 -35.77
N ASP A 24 -6.82 -35.50 -34.65
CA ASP A 24 -7.93 -34.79 -34.02
C ASP A 24 -7.50 -33.38 -33.50
N ASN A 25 -6.31 -33.26 -32.94
CA ASN A 25 -5.78 -31.98 -32.50
C ASN A 25 -5.53 -31.00 -33.66
N THR A 26 -5.05 -31.49 -34.82
CA THR A 26 -4.89 -30.66 -36.03
C THR A 26 -6.25 -30.14 -36.52
N GLY A 27 -7.25 -31.01 -36.62
CA GLY A 27 -8.61 -30.60 -36.98
C GLY A 27 -9.28 -29.70 -35.94
N ASN A 28 -8.94 -29.86 -34.66
CA ASN A 28 -9.39 -28.98 -33.58
C ASN A 28 -8.74 -27.61 -33.68
N LEU A 29 -7.44 -27.54 -34.02
CA LEU A 29 -6.74 -26.29 -34.26
C LEU A 29 -7.37 -25.49 -35.42
N ASP A 30 -7.70 -26.19 -36.53
CA ASP A 30 -8.36 -25.57 -37.68
C ASP A 30 -9.74 -24.99 -37.28
N LEU A 31 -10.55 -25.75 -36.54
CA LEU A 31 -11.81 -25.22 -36.00
C LEU A 31 -11.64 -24.08 -35.01
N ALA A 32 -10.58 -24.12 -34.22
CA ALA A 32 -10.28 -23.02 -33.26
C ALA A 32 -9.93 -21.73 -33.99
N MET A 33 -9.14 -21.82 -35.06
CA MET A 33 -8.59 -20.64 -35.75
C MET A 33 -9.47 -20.16 -36.91
N ASN A 34 -10.04 -21.07 -37.67
CA ASN A 34 -10.73 -20.78 -38.93
C ASN A 34 -12.22 -21.14 -38.92
N GLY A 35 -12.69 -21.77 -37.84
CA GLY A 35 -14.11 -22.15 -37.71
C GLY A 35 -15.01 -20.94 -37.49
N THR A 36 -16.21 -20.95 -38.10
CA THR A 36 -17.21 -19.88 -37.99
C THR A 36 -18.12 -20.00 -36.76
N ALA A 37 -18.07 -21.14 -36.04
CA ALA A 37 -18.85 -21.32 -34.82
C ALA A 37 -18.16 -20.66 -33.63
N LEU A 38 -18.94 -20.08 -32.68
CA LEU A 38 -18.41 -19.41 -31.48
C LEU A 38 -17.68 -20.36 -30.52
N ALA A 39 -17.99 -21.65 -30.60
CA ALA A 39 -17.36 -22.67 -29.76
C ALA A 39 -17.17 -23.97 -30.55
N TRP A 40 -16.22 -24.78 -30.13
CA TRP A 40 -15.93 -26.10 -30.65
C TRP A 40 -15.67 -27.08 -29.51
N THR A 41 -15.79 -28.37 -29.79
CA THR A 41 -15.57 -29.42 -28.79
C THR A 41 -14.20 -30.05 -29.05
N ASP A 42 -13.34 -30.07 -28.04
CA ASP A 42 -12.03 -30.72 -28.13
C ASP A 42 -12.17 -32.27 -28.10
N ARG A 43 -11.08 -32.99 -28.39
CA ARG A 43 -11.08 -34.46 -28.38
C ARG A 43 -11.43 -35.11 -27.05
N LEU A 44 -11.41 -34.32 -25.95
CA LEU A 44 -11.79 -34.74 -24.61
C LEU A 44 -13.24 -34.35 -24.25
N GLY A 45 -14.04 -33.96 -25.24
CA GLY A 45 -15.45 -33.60 -25.05
C GLY A 45 -15.68 -32.23 -24.38
N ARG A 46 -14.64 -31.42 -24.21
CA ARG A 46 -14.75 -30.13 -23.55
C ARG A 46 -15.07 -29.02 -24.55
N SER A 47 -16.03 -28.17 -24.24
CA SER A 47 -16.31 -26.98 -25.02
C SER A 47 -15.18 -25.95 -24.88
N LYS A 48 -14.69 -25.45 -26.00
CA LYS A 48 -13.66 -24.40 -26.11
C LYS A 48 -14.17 -23.30 -27.02
N LYS A 49 -13.75 -22.05 -26.76
CA LYS A 49 -14.05 -20.95 -27.68
C LYS A 49 -13.16 -20.99 -28.90
N SER A 50 -13.75 -20.73 -30.06
CA SER A 50 -13.01 -20.44 -31.30
C SER A 50 -12.48 -19.01 -31.27
N TRP A 51 -11.64 -18.64 -32.24
CA TRP A 51 -11.18 -17.25 -32.39
C TRP A 51 -12.38 -16.31 -32.59
N VAL A 52 -13.35 -16.68 -33.45
CA VAL A 52 -14.62 -15.95 -33.63
C VAL A 52 -15.41 -15.85 -32.32
N GLY A 53 -15.39 -16.89 -31.49
CA GLY A 53 -16.06 -16.87 -30.18
C GLY A 53 -15.36 -15.98 -29.13
N ILE A 54 -14.05 -15.79 -29.26
CA ILE A 54 -13.30 -14.81 -28.43
C ILE A 54 -13.61 -13.39 -28.91
N GLU A 55 -13.61 -13.16 -30.24
CA GLU A 55 -13.99 -11.86 -30.81
C GLU A 55 -15.43 -11.47 -30.45
N ASP A 56 -16.38 -12.40 -30.51
CA ASP A 56 -17.77 -12.18 -30.10
C ASP A 56 -17.87 -11.81 -28.59
N GLN A 57 -17.09 -12.47 -27.75
CA GLN A 57 -17.05 -12.15 -26.32
C GLN A 57 -16.48 -10.75 -26.06
N VAL A 58 -15.41 -10.36 -26.75
CA VAL A 58 -14.83 -9.02 -26.67
C VAL A 58 -15.83 -7.98 -27.16
N ASN A 59 -16.48 -8.24 -28.30
CA ASN A 59 -17.51 -7.37 -28.87
C ASN A 59 -18.71 -7.21 -27.95
N THR A 60 -19.17 -8.30 -27.31
CA THR A 60 -20.24 -8.27 -26.32
C THR A 60 -19.84 -7.48 -25.09
N PHE A 61 -18.60 -7.59 -24.63
CA PHE A 61 -18.07 -6.80 -23.52
C PHE A 61 -18.04 -5.31 -23.85
N LEU A 62 -17.52 -4.95 -25.02
CA LEU A 62 -17.47 -3.57 -25.50
C LEU A 62 -18.88 -2.96 -25.72
N ALA A 63 -19.83 -3.74 -26.25
CA ALA A 63 -21.23 -3.33 -26.41
C ALA A 63 -21.90 -3.03 -25.05
N ARG A 64 -21.59 -3.82 -24.02
CA ARG A 64 -22.07 -3.57 -22.65
C ARG A 64 -21.43 -2.34 -22.01
N SER A 65 -20.33 -1.85 -22.55
CA SER A 65 -19.64 -0.61 -22.11
C SER A 65 -20.29 0.66 -22.65
N GLY A 66 -21.40 0.56 -23.38
CA GLY A 66 -22.13 1.70 -23.94
C GLY A 66 -21.56 2.24 -25.25
N PHE A 67 -20.67 1.51 -25.90
CA PHE A 67 -20.14 1.84 -27.23
C PHE A 67 -20.74 0.93 -28.31
N GLU A 68 -20.93 1.52 -29.50
CA GLU A 68 -21.41 0.80 -30.69
C GLU A 68 -20.26 0.16 -31.47
N LEU A 69 -20.45 -1.10 -31.86
CA LEU A 69 -19.48 -1.88 -32.60
C LEU A 69 -20.00 -2.28 -33.99
N PRO A 70 -19.11 -2.57 -34.95
CA PRO A 70 -17.64 -2.47 -34.87
C PRO A 70 -17.15 -1.01 -34.88
N PRO A 71 -15.90 -0.73 -34.40
CA PRO A 71 -15.31 0.59 -34.53
C PRO A 71 -15.17 1.01 -36.00
N LEU A 72 -15.44 2.28 -36.28
CA LEU A 72 -15.20 2.87 -37.58
C LEU A 72 -13.69 2.97 -37.83
N GLN A 73 -13.23 2.55 -39.00
CA GLN A 73 -11.81 2.62 -39.35
C GLN A 73 -11.48 4.03 -39.85
N TYR A 74 -10.57 4.72 -39.16
CA TYR A 74 -10.05 6.01 -39.62
C TYR A 74 -8.90 5.77 -40.60
N VAL A 75 -9.07 6.25 -41.82
CA VAL A 75 -8.06 6.16 -42.88
C VAL A 75 -7.62 7.57 -43.26
N ASP A 76 -6.33 7.86 -43.14
CA ASP A 76 -5.78 9.17 -43.49
C ASP A 76 -6.08 9.48 -44.99
N GLY A 77 -6.58 10.69 -45.24
CA GLY A 77 -7.00 11.13 -46.57
C GLY A 77 -8.43 10.77 -46.94
N THR A 78 -9.19 10.09 -46.08
CA THR A 78 -10.59 9.71 -46.38
C THR A 78 -11.53 10.28 -45.32
N PRO A 79 -12.51 11.15 -45.70
CA PRO A 79 -13.52 11.63 -44.74
C PRO A 79 -14.30 10.51 -44.09
N LEU A 80 -14.58 10.66 -42.78
CA LEU A 80 -15.29 9.65 -41.98
C LEU A 80 -16.50 10.30 -41.30
N VAL A 81 -17.69 9.78 -41.56
CA VAL A 81 -18.91 10.23 -40.89
C VAL A 81 -19.16 9.42 -39.63
N VAL A 82 -19.31 10.09 -38.49
CA VAL A 82 -19.68 9.51 -37.21
C VAL A 82 -21.10 9.94 -36.88
N ASP A 83 -22.01 9.01 -36.82
CA ASP A 83 -23.46 9.25 -36.73
C ASP A 83 -24.01 9.20 -35.30
N SER A 84 -23.20 8.73 -34.34
CA SER A 84 -23.61 8.53 -32.95
C SER A 84 -22.47 8.85 -31.98
N PRO A 85 -22.76 9.43 -30.80
CA PRO A 85 -21.76 9.64 -29.76
C PRO A 85 -21.17 8.35 -29.19
N ALA A 86 -21.87 7.21 -29.39
CA ALA A 86 -21.44 5.89 -28.92
C ALA A 86 -20.48 5.20 -29.90
N LYS A 87 -20.29 5.70 -31.12
CA LYS A 87 -19.37 5.12 -32.11
C LYS A 87 -17.91 5.28 -31.70
N LEU A 88 -17.20 4.17 -31.72
CA LEU A 88 -15.74 4.17 -31.61
C LEU A 88 -15.09 4.35 -32.98
N ILE A 89 -13.93 4.98 -32.97
CA ILE A 89 -13.08 5.22 -34.15
C ILE A 89 -11.74 4.55 -33.88
N GLN A 90 -11.30 3.70 -34.80
CA GLN A 90 -10.02 3.00 -34.69
C GLN A 90 -8.99 3.58 -35.64
N ARG A 91 -7.80 3.93 -35.12
CA ARG A 91 -6.65 4.37 -35.91
C ARG A 91 -5.35 3.84 -35.29
N GLY A 92 -4.54 3.14 -36.09
CA GLY A 92 -3.25 2.62 -35.65
C GLY A 92 -3.30 1.72 -34.42
N GLY A 93 -4.37 0.92 -34.28
CA GLY A 93 -4.59 0.04 -33.13
C GLY A 93 -5.18 0.73 -31.88
N ASN A 94 -5.34 2.04 -31.93
CA ASN A 94 -5.92 2.83 -30.83
C ASN A 94 -7.40 3.13 -31.09
N LEU A 95 -8.18 3.26 -30.00
CA LEU A 95 -9.60 3.62 -30.04
C LEU A 95 -9.83 5.05 -29.57
N TYR A 96 -10.73 5.74 -30.26
CA TYR A 96 -11.13 7.10 -29.98
C TYR A 96 -12.65 7.21 -29.99
N SER A 97 -13.22 8.23 -29.34
CA SER A 97 -14.60 8.66 -29.49
C SER A 97 -14.68 10.15 -29.77
N VAL A 98 -15.77 10.64 -30.34
CA VAL A 98 -15.97 12.08 -30.53
C VAL A 98 -16.08 12.78 -29.20
N LYS A 99 -15.41 13.93 -29.06
CA LYS A 99 -15.43 14.79 -27.87
C LYS A 99 -16.79 15.48 -27.75
N LEU A 100 -17.42 15.34 -26.60
CA LEU A 100 -18.72 15.98 -26.34
C LEU A 100 -18.53 17.32 -25.58
N PRO A 101 -19.43 18.30 -25.80
CA PRO A 101 -20.64 18.25 -26.62
C PRO A 101 -20.34 18.40 -28.14
N ALA A 102 -20.99 17.59 -28.96
CA ALA A 102 -20.92 17.65 -30.42
C ALA A 102 -22.31 17.39 -31.05
N SER A 103 -22.59 17.94 -32.21
CA SER A 103 -23.80 17.63 -33.00
C SER A 103 -23.51 16.48 -33.94
N PHE A 104 -24.42 15.51 -34.01
CA PHE A 104 -24.30 14.33 -34.88
C PHE A 104 -25.30 14.39 -36.01
N PRO A 105 -24.97 13.86 -37.22
CA PRO A 105 -23.68 13.29 -37.58
C PRO A 105 -22.55 14.32 -37.66
N ILE A 106 -21.32 13.94 -37.27
CA ILE A 106 -20.12 14.76 -37.45
C ILE A 106 -19.26 14.14 -38.56
N GLU A 107 -18.74 14.94 -39.46
CA GLU A 107 -17.82 14.53 -40.51
C GLU A 107 -16.39 14.90 -40.12
N LEU A 108 -15.54 13.86 -39.95
CA LEU A 108 -14.10 14.02 -39.78
C LEU A 108 -13.47 14.15 -41.16
N SER A 109 -12.53 15.09 -41.29
CA SER A 109 -11.96 15.46 -42.59
C SER A 109 -11.05 14.41 -43.22
N GLY A 110 -10.62 13.42 -42.44
CA GLY A 110 -9.57 12.45 -42.81
C GLY A 110 -8.16 13.03 -42.69
N THR A 111 -8.01 14.25 -42.17
CA THR A 111 -6.70 14.83 -41.86
C THR A 111 -6.48 14.75 -40.35
N TRP A 112 -5.58 13.90 -39.90
CA TRP A 112 -5.44 13.59 -38.47
C TRP A 112 -5.19 14.82 -37.61
N SER A 113 -4.30 15.73 -38.04
CA SER A 113 -3.99 16.95 -37.28
C SER A 113 -5.18 17.89 -37.11
N ALA A 114 -6.18 17.82 -38.00
CA ALA A 114 -7.40 18.60 -37.91
C ALA A 114 -8.47 17.87 -37.06
N ASP A 115 -8.51 16.54 -37.13
CA ASP A 115 -9.55 15.71 -36.51
C ASP A 115 -9.22 15.30 -35.08
N GLU A 116 -7.94 15.08 -34.75
CA GLU A 116 -7.48 14.67 -33.41
C GLU A 116 -8.01 15.59 -32.27
N PRO A 117 -8.03 16.92 -32.40
CA PRO A 117 -8.60 17.79 -31.36
C PRO A 117 -10.10 17.59 -31.10
N LEU A 118 -10.82 16.98 -32.04
CA LEU A 118 -12.25 16.64 -31.94
C LEU A 118 -12.49 15.28 -31.27
N LEU A 119 -11.43 14.54 -31.01
CA LEU A 119 -11.50 13.16 -30.53
C LEU A 119 -10.95 13.03 -29.10
N VAL A 120 -11.47 12.05 -28.38
CA VAL A 120 -10.97 11.62 -27.08
C VAL A 120 -10.38 10.23 -27.20
N PHE A 121 -9.12 10.09 -26.82
CA PHE A 121 -8.43 8.80 -26.80
C PHE A 121 -9.02 7.86 -25.75
N ARG A 122 -9.44 6.66 -26.17
CA ARG A 122 -10.07 5.64 -25.33
C ARG A 122 -9.08 4.49 -25.09
N SER A 123 -8.00 4.75 -24.39
CA SER A 123 -7.06 3.70 -23.95
C SER A 123 -7.51 3.07 -22.63
N ASP A 124 -6.90 1.95 -22.27
CA ASP A 124 -7.05 1.30 -20.97
C ASP A 124 -6.84 2.27 -19.79
N GLN A 125 -6.04 3.30 -20.01
CA GLN A 125 -5.74 4.36 -19.04
C GLN A 125 -6.88 5.39 -18.92
N SER A 126 -7.60 5.72 -20.01
CA SER A 126 -8.80 6.55 -19.94
C SER A 126 -10.01 5.78 -19.41
N LEU A 127 -10.09 4.46 -19.65
CA LEU A 127 -11.05 3.58 -18.99
C LEU A 127 -10.78 3.52 -17.46
N ARG A 128 -9.51 3.48 -17.06
CA ARG A 128 -9.11 3.59 -15.65
C ARG A 128 -9.41 4.97 -15.07
N GLN A 129 -9.33 6.03 -15.85
CA GLN A 129 -9.70 7.37 -15.41
C GLN A 129 -11.22 7.59 -15.36
N GLU A 130 -11.99 6.99 -16.26
CA GLU A 130 -13.46 6.98 -16.18
C GLU A 130 -13.95 6.09 -15.01
N LEU A 131 -13.34 4.92 -14.80
CA LEU A 131 -13.55 4.10 -13.60
C LEU A 131 -13.05 4.80 -12.32
N ALA A 132 -12.04 5.66 -12.44
CA ALA A 132 -11.56 6.51 -11.34
C ALA A 132 -12.42 7.77 -11.13
N GLY A 133 -13.18 8.22 -12.13
CA GLY A 133 -13.89 9.51 -12.14
C GLY A 133 -15.32 9.50 -11.63
N GLN A 134 -16.08 8.41 -11.79
CA GLN A 134 -17.50 8.40 -11.44
C GLN A 134 -17.97 7.27 -10.51
N ASP A 135 -17.23 6.18 -10.34
CA ASP A 135 -17.67 5.07 -9.50
C ASP A 135 -16.52 4.36 -8.77
N ARG A 136 -15.62 5.13 -8.13
CA ARG A 136 -14.63 4.56 -7.20
C ARG A 136 -15.30 3.71 -6.11
N ASP A 137 -16.50 4.06 -5.73
CA ASP A 137 -17.26 3.40 -4.68
C ASP A 137 -17.82 2.03 -5.09
N ALA A 138 -18.09 1.84 -6.39
CA ALA A 138 -18.57 0.57 -6.93
C ALA A 138 -17.47 -0.50 -7.02
N VAL A 139 -16.22 -0.11 -7.33
CA VAL A 139 -15.06 -1.03 -7.40
C VAL A 139 -14.59 -1.44 -5.99
N LEU A 140 -14.83 -0.61 -4.98
CA LEU A 140 -14.47 -0.85 -3.58
C LEU A 140 -15.65 -1.40 -2.74
N GLY A 141 -16.78 -1.73 -3.36
CA GLY A 141 -17.95 -2.25 -2.64
C GLY A 141 -18.72 -1.21 -1.83
N TRP A 142 -18.42 0.06 -2.00
CA TRP A 142 -19.16 1.17 -1.40
C TRP A 142 -20.27 1.59 -2.36
N LYS A 143 -21.48 1.11 -2.13
CA LYS A 143 -22.66 1.67 -2.81
C LYS A 143 -22.87 3.09 -2.31
N ARG A 144 -22.57 4.10 -3.13
CA ARG A 144 -23.23 5.40 -3.00
C ARG A 144 -24.72 5.11 -2.95
N ARG A 145 -25.38 5.52 -1.90
CA ARG A 145 -26.84 5.64 -1.95
C ARG A 145 -27.14 6.52 -3.15
N GLN A 146 -27.72 5.96 -4.19
CA GLN A 146 -28.29 6.79 -5.25
C GLN A 146 -29.18 7.80 -4.56
N LEU A 147 -28.84 9.07 -4.67
CA LEU A 147 -29.78 10.17 -4.47
C LEU A 147 -30.78 10.09 -5.63
N SER A 148 -31.65 9.08 -5.57
CA SER A 148 -32.90 9.11 -6.31
C SER A 148 -33.90 9.86 -5.43
N ALA A 149 -33.74 11.18 -5.39
CA ALA A 149 -34.79 12.05 -4.95
C ALA A 149 -34.67 13.29 -5.81
N SER A 150 -35.70 13.56 -6.57
CA SER A 150 -35.98 14.91 -7.05
C SER A 150 -35.76 15.85 -5.86
N ILE A 151 -34.88 16.81 -6.00
CA ILE A 151 -34.68 17.86 -5.00
C ILE A 151 -35.93 18.72 -5.08
N ASP A 152 -36.94 18.40 -4.28
CA ASP A 152 -38.25 19.04 -4.37
C ASP A 152 -38.27 20.45 -3.75
N THR A 153 -37.20 20.85 -3.03
CA THR A 153 -37.15 22.19 -2.43
C THR A 153 -35.72 22.73 -2.33
N ILE A 154 -35.58 24.05 -2.37
CA ILE A 154 -34.33 24.79 -2.12
C ILE A 154 -33.74 24.44 -0.75
N TYR A 155 -34.54 24.06 0.23
CA TYR A 155 -34.10 23.64 1.55
C TYR A 155 -33.31 22.31 1.52
N GLN A 156 -33.72 21.35 0.70
CA GLN A 156 -32.96 20.09 0.53
C GLN A 156 -31.63 20.30 -0.20
N LEU A 157 -31.58 21.29 -1.08
CA LEU A 157 -30.32 21.70 -1.74
C LEU A 157 -29.38 22.37 -0.73
N ALA A 158 -29.90 23.23 0.16
CA ALA A 158 -29.11 23.86 1.21
C ALA A 158 -28.52 22.85 2.19
N ASP A 159 -29.32 21.82 2.59
CA ASP A 159 -28.86 20.73 3.47
C ASP A 159 -27.81 19.81 2.82
N SER A 160 -27.67 19.84 1.49
CA SER A 160 -26.68 19.07 0.74
C SER A 160 -25.35 19.82 0.53
N ILE A 161 -25.30 21.11 0.82
CA ILE A 161 -24.09 21.93 0.68
C ILE A 161 -23.22 21.71 1.94
N PRO A 162 -21.96 21.27 1.80
CA PRO A 162 -21.07 21.13 2.96
C PRO A 162 -20.83 22.50 3.61
N ILE A 163 -20.83 22.54 4.95
CA ILE A 163 -20.50 23.73 5.73
C ILE A 163 -19.04 24.12 5.41
N ARG A 164 -18.79 25.40 5.14
CA ARG A 164 -17.47 25.87 4.66
C ARG A 164 -16.79 26.76 5.68
N VAL A 165 -15.46 26.64 5.81
CA VAL A 165 -14.69 27.47 6.76
C VAL A 165 -14.82 28.97 6.47
N TRP A 166 -14.94 29.37 5.20
CA TRP A 166 -15.10 30.78 4.79
C TRP A 166 -16.38 31.44 5.30
N GLU A 167 -17.41 30.67 5.64
CA GLU A 167 -18.65 31.18 6.26
C GLU A 167 -18.40 31.76 7.65
N PHE A 168 -17.29 31.40 8.27
CA PHE A 168 -16.89 31.84 9.60
C PHE A 168 -15.69 32.81 9.60
N ALA A 169 -15.31 33.36 8.44
CA ALA A 169 -14.13 34.23 8.28
C ALA A 169 -14.24 35.54 9.12
N GLU A 170 -15.44 35.96 9.45
CA GLU A 170 -15.69 37.11 10.32
C GLU A 170 -15.23 36.89 11.76
N LEU A 171 -15.20 35.64 12.21
CA LEU A 171 -14.75 35.25 13.57
C LEU A 171 -13.23 35.28 13.72
N VAL A 172 -12.49 35.43 12.63
CA VAL A 172 -11.04 35.59 12.67
C VAL A 172 -10.71 36.98 13.17
N SER A 173 -10.19 37.08 14.37
CA SER A 173 -9.82 38.37 14.99
C SER A 173 -8.34 38.73 14.80
N ASP A 174 -7.47 37.74 14.74
CA ASP A 174 -6.02 37.91 14.54
C ASP A 174 -5.71 37.98 13.04
N LYS A 175 -5.67 39.20 12.51
CA LYS A 175 -5.46 39.56 11.10
C LYS A 175 -4.28 40.51 10.96
N PRO A 176 -3.04 39.99 11.06
CA PRO A 176 -1.84 40.84 11.06
C PRO A 176 -1.61 41.58 9.74
N SER A 177 -2.23 41.12 8.66
CA SER A 177 -2.16 41.76 7.33
C SER A 177 -3.47 41.61 6.58
N PRO A 178 -3.67 42.32 5.44
CA PRO A 178 -4.82 42.09 4.56
C PRO A 178 -4.83 40.72 3.89
N ASP A 179 -3.71 40.02 3.85
CA ASP A 179 -3.60 38.67 3.28
C ASP A 179 -4.18 37.59 4.21
N PRO A 180 -5.28 36.92 3.85
CA PRO A 180 -5.89 35.88 4.66
C PRO A 180 -4.94 34.71 4.99
N ALA A 181 -3.90 34.48 4.18
CA ALA A 181 -2.91 33.43 4.41
C ALA A 181 -2.06 33.67 5.66
N THR A 182 -2.07 34.88 6.22
CA THR A 182 -1.35 35.25 7.46
C THR A 182 -2.23 35.23 8.72
N TRP A 183 -3.53 35.01 8.56
CA TRP A 183 -4.49 35.11 9.66
C TRP A 183 -4.48 33.84 10.52
N ASN A 184 -4.79 33.98 11.81
CA ASN A 184 -5.06 32.84 12.67
C ASN A 184 -6.52 32.37 12.50
N TRP A 185 -6.72 31.37 11.68
CA TRP A 185 -8.02 30.81 11.34
C TRP A 185 -8.62 29.88 12.40
N THR A 186 -7.95 29.62 13.51
CA THR A 186 -8.42 28.71 14.57
C THR A 186 -9.87 29.00 14.99
N PRO A 187 -10.29 30.27 15.26
CA PRO A 187 -11.68 30.54 15.65
C PRO A 187 -12.70 30.13 14.57
N ALA A 188 -12.38 30.37 13.29
CA ALA A 188 -13.26 29.97 12.19
C ALA A 188 -13.36 28.44 12.05
N PHE A 189 -12.25 27.71 12.23
CA PHE A 189 -12.26 26.26 12.23
C PHE A 189 -13.03 25.69 13.42
N GLN A 190 -12.91 26.25 14.61
CA GLN A 190 -13.70 25.82 15.78
C GLN A 190 -15.20 26.06 15.56
N ALA A 191 -15.56 27.19 14.96
CA ALA A 191 -16.95 27.49 14.60
C ALA A 191 -17.50 26.52 13.53
N LEU A 192 -16.70 26.20 12.53
CA LEU A 192 -17.03 25.20 11.51
C LEU A 192 -17.35 23.84 12.16
N ILE A 193 -16.48 23.36 13.05
CA ILE A 193 -16.68 22.11 13.75
C ILE A 193 -17.89 22.16 14.70
N SER A 194 -18.10 23.28 15.40
CA SER A 194 -19.29 23.49 16.25
C SER A 194 -20.60 23.48 15.45
N ALA A 195 -20.60 24.09 14.28
CA ALA A 195 -21.75 24.07 13.37
C ALA A 195 -22.04 22.63 12.86
N ALA A 196 -20.99 21.88 12.54
CA ALA A 196 -21.13 20.46 12.18
C ALA A 196 -21.72 19.64 13.32
N GLN A 197 -21.27 19.83 14.57
CA GLN A 197 -21.84 19.17 15.74
C GLN A 197 -23.32 19.49 15.94
N ALA A 198 -23.69 20.77 15.77
CA ALA A 198 -25.10 21.19 15.87
C ALA A 198 -25.96 20.50 14.80
N ALA A 199 -25.45 20.38 13.56
CA ALA A 199 -26.15 19.68 12.49
C ALA A 199 -26.26 18.17 12.76
N ILE A 200 -25.22 17.52 13.31
CA ILE A 200 -25.28 16.11 13.74
C ILE A 200 -26.33 15.93 14.85
N ALA A 201 -26.31 16.81 15.84
CA ALA A 201 -27.28 16.75 16.95
C ALA A 201 -28.74 16.90 16.47
N ALA A 202 -28.96 17.74 15.46
CA ALA A 202 -30.28 17.96 14.88
C ALA A 202 -30.77 16.82 13.97
N THR A 203 -29.86 16.14 13.27
CA THR A 203 -30.21 15.19 12.22
C THR A 203 -29.89 13.73 12.56
N GLY A 204 -28.99 13.48 13.51
CA GLY A 204 -28.41 12.17 13.81
C GLY A 204 -27.58 11.58 12.66
N LYS A 205 -27.13 12.41 11.71
CA LYS A 205 -26.38 11.97 10.53
C LYS A 205 -24.98 12.55 10.50
N PRO A 206 -23.98 11.81 9.95
CA PRO A 206 -22.65 12.36 9.71
C PRO A 206 -22.69 13.61 8.81
N VAL A 207 -21.79 14.56 9.10
CA VAL A 207 -21.73 15.86 8.40
C VAL A 207 -20.39 16.01 7.69
N SER A 208 -20.44 16.49 6.46
CA SER A 208 -19.28 16.88 5.69
C SER A 208 -19.00 18.38 5.85
N VAL A 209 -17.77 18.72 6.17
CA VAL A 209 -17.26 20.10 6.18
C VAL A 209 -16.23 20.29 5.07
N PHE A 210 -16.19 21.47 4.47
CA PHE A 210 -15.32 21.77 3.35
C PHE A 210 -14.44 23.00 3.65
N ILE A 211 -13.13 22.83 3.55
CA ILE A 211 -12.19 23.92 3.78
C ILE A 211 -12.07 24.78 2.52
N GLY A 212 -11.77 24.15 1.38
CA GLY A 212 -11.58 24.83 0.10
C GLY A 212 -10.16 25.36 -0.10
N PRO A 213 -9.86 25.84 -1.32
CA PRO A 213 -8.52 26.27 -1.66
C PRO A 213 -8.10 27.51 -0.85
N GLY A 214 -6.84 27.55 -0.46
CA GLY A 214 -6.25 28.63 0.31
C GLY A 214 -5.26 28.12 1.35
N LYS A 215 -4.56 29.08 1.99
CA LYS A 215 -3.64 28.82 3.08
C LYS A 215 -4.29 29.29 4.38
N PHE A 216 -4.33 28.40 5.37
CA PHE A 216 -4.99 28.62 6.64
C PHE A 216 -4.03 28.30 7.78
N GLN A 217 -3.64 29.32 8.56
CA GLN A 217 -2.82 29.09 9.74
C GLN A 217 -3.73 28.81 10.94
N ILE A 218 -3.49 27.71 11.63
CA ILE A 218 -4.27 27.31 12.82
C ILE A 218 -3.37 26.86 13.95
N THR A 219 -3.82 27.00 15.18
CA THR A 219 -3.13 26.44 16.35
C THR A 219 -3.54 24.99 16.56
N SER A 220 -4.78 24.73 16.95
CA SER A 220 -5.31 23.37 17.11
C SER A 220 -6.80 23.37 16.86
N VAL A 221 -7.31 22.30 16.27
CA VAL A 221 -8.74 22.09 16.03
C VAL A 221 -9.19 20.79 16.69
N GLN A 222 -10.08 20.90 17.68
CA GLN A 222 -10.69 19.74 18.31
C GLN A 222 -11.72 19.11 17.37
N MET A 223 -11.60 17.80 17.13
CA MET A 223 -12.52 17.01 16.30
C MET A 223 -13.57 16.30 17.14
N PHE A 224 -14.65 15.86 16.48
CA PHE A 224 -15.76 15.13 17.10
C PHE A 224 -16.26 14.03 16.15
N SER A 225 -17.01 13.07 16.69
CA SER A 225 -17.56 11.96 15.91
C SER A 225 -18.44 12.43 14.75
N ASP A 226 -18.51 11.60 13.70
CA ASP A 226 -19.37 11.78 12.53
C ASP A 226 -19.07 13.03 11.68
N ILE A 227 -17.82 13.55 11.77
CA ILE A 227 -17.38 14.71 10.97
C ILE A 227 -16.39 14.25 9.90
N HIS A 228 -16.69 14.59 8.66
CA HIS A 228 -15.87 14.33 7.48
C HIS A 228 -15.32 15.63 6.90
N VAL A 229 -13.99 15.83 6.98
CA VAL A 229 -13.30 17.05 6.54
C VAL A 229 -12.77 16.88 5.13
N PHE A 230 -13.22 17.70 4.21
CA PHE A 230 -12.74 17.77 2.83
C PHE A 230 -11.86 19.01 2.66
N PHE A 231 -10.59 18.80 2.38
CA PHE A 231 -9.60 19.88 2.27
C PHE A 231 -9.78 20.72 1.00
N GLY A 232 -10.11 20.09 -0.13
CA GLY A 232 -10.41 20.82 -1.37
C GLY A 232 -9.27 21.68 -1.89
N GLY A 233 -8.02 21.25 -1.72
CA GLY A 233 -6.82 22.01 -2.11
C GLY A 233 -6.29 22.98 -1.04
N ALA A 234 -6.81 22.94 0.18
CA ALA A 234 -6.32 23.75 1.29
C ALA A 234 -4.90 23.38 1.72
N GLU A 235 -4.11 24.36 2.12
CA GLU A 235 -2.90 24.20 2.92
C GLU A 235 -3.20 24.65 4.35
N ILE A 236 -3.23 23.71 5.27
CA ILE A 236 -3.34 23.96 6.71
C ILE A 236 -1.92 24.06 7.28
N VAL A 237 -1.60 25.16 7.91
CA VAL A 237 -0.26 25.46 8.44
C VAL A 237 -0.34 25.70 9.94
N ALA A 238 0.56 25.08 10.69
CA ALA A 238 0.68 25.35 12.13
C ALA A 238 1.04 26.84 12.34
N HIS A 239 0.21 27.53 13.13
CA HIS A 239 0.42 28.96 13.38
C HIS A 239 1.60 29.16 14.36
N PRO A 240 2.51 30.15 14.12
CA PRO A 240 3.69 30.37 14.96
C PRO A 240 3.41 30.61 16.45
N SER A 241 2.21 31.08 16.81
CA SER A 241 1.81 31.24 18.21
C SER A 241 1.29 29.97 18.89
N SER A 242 1.36 28.82 18.21
CA SER A 242 0.95 27.55 18.80
C SER A 242 1.80 27.24 20.04
N VAL A 243 1.16 26.68 21.06
CA VAL A 243 1.84 26.22 22.27
C VAL A 243 2.53 24.86 22.02
N ASP A 244 3.49 24.53 22.86
CA ASP A 244 4.14 23.21 22.88
C ASP A 244 3.09 22.08 23.02
N ALA A 245 3.43 20.91 22.52
CA ALA A 245 2.56 19.76 22.43
C ALA A 245 1.32 19.96 21.53
N LEU A 246 1.49 20.74 20.46
CA LEU A 246 0.47 21.01 19.44
C LEU A 246 -0.04 19.72 18.78
N ARG A 247 -1.35 19.66 18.58
CA ARG A 247 -2.00 18.72 17.66
C ARG A 247 -2.83 19.53 16.69
N ILE A 248 -2.41 19.58 15.43
CA ILE A 248 -3.09 20.41 14.42
C ILE A 248 -4.54 20.02 14.31
N PHE A 249 -4.82 18.71 14.16
CA PHE A 249 -6.16 18.14 14.34
C PHE A 249 -6.16 17.19 15.54
N ASP A 250 -6.84 17.58 16.60
CA ASP A 250 -6.96 16.78 17.83
C ASP A 250 -8.26 15.97 17.80
N ALA A 251 -8.15 14.69 17.45
CA ALA A 251 -9.27 13.75 17.38
C ALA A 251 -9.18 12.70 18.51
N ARG A 252 -8.83 13.12 19.73
CA ARG A 252 -8.67 12.27 20.90
C ARG A 252 -9.88 12.42 21.84
N GLY A 253 -10.87 11.62 21.68
CA GLY A 253 -12.09 11.69 22.52
C GLY A 253 -12.93 10.44 22.44
N GLU A 254 -12.31 9.28 22.14
CA GLU A 254 -13.02 8.03 21.89
C GLU A 254 -14.06 8.21 20.78
N LEU A 255 -13.62 8.90 19.71
CA LEU A 255 -14.48 9.32 18.62
C LEU A 255 -14.81 8.15 17.68
N ASN A 256 -15.79 8.36 16.84
CA ASN A 256 -16.21 7.36 15.86
C ASN A 256 -16.57 8.03 14.54
N ASN A 257 -16.28 7.32 13.42
CA ASN A 257 -16.67 7.72 12.08
C ASN A 257 -16.12 9.09 11.66
N LEU A 258 -14.80 9.17 11.53
CA LEU A 258 -14.08 10.38 11.13
C LEU A 258 -13.49 10.24 9.73
N GLY A 259 -13.42 11.36 9.01
CA GLY A 259 -12.79 11.40 7.70
C GLY A 259 -11.96 12.65 7.48
N PHE A 260 -10.75 12.47 6.90
CA PHE A 260 -9.88 13.54 6.43
C PHE A 260 -9.55 13.26 4.96
N TYR A 261 -10.08 14.07 4.07
CA TYR A 261 -10.04 13.82 2.63
C TYR A 261 -9.34 14.96 1.87
N GLY A 262 -8.28 14.59 1.13
CA GLY A 262 -7.60 15.48 0.18
C GLY A 262 -8.38 15.71 -1.14
N PRO A 263 -7.75 16.37 -2.11
CA PRO A 263 -6.38 16.88 -2.00
C PRO A 263 -6.24 18.04 -1.01
N GLY A 264 -5.12 18.09 -0.32
CA GLY A 264 -4.79 19.18 0.59
C GLY A 264 -3.50 18.89 1.35
N THR A 265 -2.99 19.90 2.05
CA THR A 265 -1.72 19.83 2.77
C THR A 265 -1.92 20.16 4.24
N ILE A 266 -1.32 19.36 5.12
CA ILE A 266 -1.09 19.69 6.52
C ILE A 266 0.41 19.96 6.66
N ASN A 267 0.77 21.19 6.99
CA ASN A 267 2.14 21.67 7.12
C ASN A 267 2.41 22.08 8.57
N GLY A 268 3.26 21.31 9.25
CA GLY A 268 3.63 21.58 10.63
C GLY A 268 4.45 22.84 10.80
N ASN A 269 5.04 23.39 9.72
CA ASN A 269 5.81 24.65 9.77
C ASN A 269 6.94 24.64 10.82
N LYS A 270 7.53 23.45 11.06
CA LYS A 270 8.43 23.17 12.19
C LYS A 270 9.58 24.16 12.34
N ASP A 271 10.09 24.69 11.21
CA ASP A 271 11.23 25.60 11.19
C ASP A 271 10.87 27.05 11.63
N SER A 272 9.59 27.33 11.85
CA SER A 272 9.08 28.64 12.32
C SER A 272 8.87 28.70 13.83
N PHE A 273 9.14 27.62 14.55
CA PHE A 273 9.00 27.55 16.00
C PHE A 273 10.34 27.67 16.71
N ASP A 274 10.30 28.28 17.89
CA ASP A 274 11.43 28.33 18.79
C ASP A 274 11.73 26.93 19.39
N VAL A 275 12.86 26.85 20.10
CA VAL A 275 13.25 25.63 20.82
C VAL A 275 12.15 25.11 21.77
N ASN A 276 12.05 23.78 21.87
CA ASN A 276 11.08 23.05 22.71
C ASN A 276 9.63 23.05 22.21
N HIS A 277 9.39 23.26 20.93
CA HIS A 277 8.07 23.10 20.36
C HIS A 277 7.90 21.68 19.79
N ARG A 278 6.91 20.95 20.30
CA ARG A 278 6.55 19.59 19.87
C ARG A 278 5.19 19.61 19.19
N GLN A 279 5.01 18.81 18.16
CA GLN A 279 3.73 18.78 17.44
C GLN A 279 3.43 17.44 16.76
N HIS A 280 2.13 17.16 16.60
CA HIS A 280 1.59 16.13 15.72
C HIS A 280 0.70 16.78 14.66
N GLY A 281 0.62 16.16 13.48
CA GLY A 281 -0.32 16.58 12.44
C GLY A 281 -1.75 16.21 12.79
N ILE A 282 -2.05 14.91 12.90
CA ILE A 282 -3.35 14.37 13.32
C ILE A 282 -3.13 13.43 14.49
N ALA A 283 -3.83 13.65 15.60
CA ALA A 283 -3.81 12.76 16.75
C ALA A 283 -5.18 12.07 16.90
N LEU A 284 -5.18 10.74 16.96
CA LEU A 284 -6.37 9.91 16.93
C LEU A 284 -6.51 9.06 18.20
N VAL A 285 -7.64 9.17 18.88
CA VAL A 285 -8.22 8.16 19.76
C VAL A 285 -9.65 7.93 19.25
N ALA A 286 -9.77 7.08 18.24
CA ALA A 286 -11.01 6.98 17.47
C ALA A 286 -11.15 5.65 16.74
N ASP A 287 -12.39 5.26 16.46
CA ASP A 287 -12.77 4.14 15.60
C ASP A 287 -13.28 4.60 14.24
N ASN A 288 -13.17 3.74 13.23
CA ASN A 288 -13.74 3.96 11.89
C ASN A 288 -13.24 5.26 11.25
N VAL A 289 -11.90 5.41 11.15
CA VAL A 289 -11.25 6.62 10.63
C VAL A 289 -10.70 6.38 9.23
N ILE A 290 -10.89 7.36 8.35
CA ILE A 290 -10.27 7.40 7.02
C ILE A 290 -9.43 8.67 6.90
N VAL A 291 -8.14 8.50 6.57
CA VAL A 291 -7.24 9.59 6.16
C VAL A 291 -6.81 9.28 4.73
N ARG A 292 -7.18 10.16 3.78
CA ARG A 292 -7.00 9.85 2.37
C ARG A 292 -6.56 11.04 1.54
N ASP A 293 -5.61 10.80 0.60
CA ASP A 293 -5.18 11.73 -0.45
C ASP A 293 -4.63 13.07 0.11
N LEU A 294 -4.04 13.05 1.31
CA LEU A 294 -3.45 14.22 1.96
C LEU A 294 -1.93 14.24 1.80
N THR A 295 -1.37 15.44 1.74
CA THR A 295 0.06 15.70 1.89
C THR A 295 0.32 16.21 3.31
N ILE A 296 1.17 15.53 4.10
CA ILE A 296 1.52 15.93 5.47
C ILE A 296 3.02 16.17 5.51
N ILE A 297 3.42 17.40 5.84
CA ILE A 297 4.82 17.84 5.73
C ILE A 297 5.29 18.67 6.93
N ASN A 298 6.62 18.69 7.13
CA ASN A 298 7.29 19.58 8.07
C ASN A 298 6.75 19.47 9.50
N ILE A 299 6.38 18.26 9.92
CA ILE A 299 5.97 17.97 11.30
C ILE A 299 7.23 17.66 12.10
N GLY A 300 7.36 18.24 13.30
CA GLY A 300 8.56 18.00 14.08
C GLY A 300 8.52 18.45 15.52
N SER A 301 9.67 18.35 16.14
CA SER A 301 9.94 18.93 17.45
C SER A 301 11.31 19.61 17.45
N THR A 302 11.42 20.74 18.11
CA THR A 302 12.67 21.50 18.24
C THR A 302 13.01 21.73 19.71
N PRO A 303 14.11 21.19 20.28
CA PRO A 303 14.98 20.20 19.66
C PRO A 303 14.27 18.87 19.42
N VAL A 304 14.84 18.03 18.57
CA VAL A 304 14.31 16.67 18.34
C VAL A 304 14.19 15.94 19.67
N THR A 305 12.96 15.66 20.08
CA THR A 305 12.67 14.89 21.28
C THR A 305 11.93 13.62 20.86
N PHE A 306 12.20 12.51 21.54
CA PHE A 306 11.53 11.24 21.22
C PHE A 306 10.06 11.18 21.67
N SER A 307 9.49 12.27 22.17
CA SER A 307 8.14 12.26 22.76
C SER A 307 7.03 12.77 21.85
N MET A 308 7.35 13.53 20.80
CA MET A 308 6.36 14.03 19.81
C MET A 308 7.09 14.39 18.50
N GLY A 309 6.35 14.50 17.42
CA GLY A 309 6.90 14.84 16.10
C GLY A 309 6.36 13.97 14.96
N ASP A 310 5.18 13.36 15.16
CA ASP A 310 4.60 12.41 14.23
C ASP A 310 3.57 13.10 13.33
N ALA A 311 3.53 12.67 12.06
CA ALA A 311 2.53 13.23 11.15
C ALA A 311 1.12 12.73 11.53
N ILE A 312 0.98 11.44 11.86
CA ILE A 312 -0.24 10.86 12.41
C ILE A 312 0.14 10.00 13.61
N ILE A 313 -0.53 10.20 14.74
CA ILE A 313 -0.42 9.33 15.91
C ILE A 313 -1.78 8.71 16.24
N ILE A 314 -1.78 7.42 16.57
CA ILE A 314 -2.95 6.64 16.96
C ILE A 314 -2.70 6.13 18.38
N GLU A 315 -3.34 6.76 19.35
CA GLU A 315 -3.12 6.55 20.78
C GLU A 315 -4.23 5.65 21.38
N PRO A 316 -3.97 4.83 22.43
CA PRO A 316 -5.00 3.97 23.02
C PRO A 316 -5.97 4.70 23.95
N THR A 317 -5.54 5.81 24.57
CA THR A 317 -6.33 6.57 25.56
C THR A 317 -5.94 8.03 25.57
N ILE A 318 -6.85 8.87 26.10
CA ILE A 318 -6.49 10.23 26.54
C ILE A 318 -5.98 10.11 27.98
N PRO A 319 -4.79 10.58 28.31
CA PRO A 319 -4.19 10.40 29.64
C PRO A 319 -5.08 10.81 30.82
N ASP A 320 -5.94 11.79 30.64
CA ASP A 320 -6.77 12.35 31.70
C ASP A 320 -8.14 11.66 31.89
N VAL A 321 -8.52 10.73 31.03
CA VAL A 321 -9.88 10.13 31.05
C VAL A 321 -9.88 8.70 31.60
N GLY A 322 -8.73 8.03 31.68
CA GLY A 322 -8.61 6.70 32.29
C GLY A 322 -9.45 5.60 31.62
N SER A 323 -9.97 5.84 30.42
CA SER A 323 -10.74 4.87 29.67
C SER A 323 -9.82 3.91 28.93
N GLY A 324 -10.21 2.68 28.83
CA GLY A 324 -9.49 1.65 28.13
C GLY A 324 -9.81 1.60 26.63
N PHE A 325 -9.84 2.72 25.91
CA PHE A 325 -10.25 2.75 24.52
C PHE A 325 -9.14 2.24 23.58
N GLN A 326 -9.47 1.30 22.75
CA GLN A 326 -8.61 0.73 21.71
C GLN A 326 -9.14 1.11 20.33
N CYS A 327 -8.30 1.82 19.55
CA CYS A 327 -8.67 2.27 18.21
C CYS A 327 -8.91 1.11 17.24
N LYS A 328 -9.91 1.23 16.35
CA LYS A 328 -10.27 0.18 15.38
C LYS A 328 -10.64 0.74 14.01
N ASN A 329 -10.39 -0.09 12.98
CA ASN A 329 -10.84 0.19 11.60
C ASN A 329 -10.30 1.52 11.08
N ILE A 330 -8.99 1.71 11.11
CA ILE A 330 -8.35 2.93 10.61
C ILE A 330 -7.74 2.64 9.25
N MET A 331 -8.01 3.52 8.27
CA MET A 331 -7.44 3.46 6.94
C MET A 331 -6.70 4.75 6.61
N ILE A 332 -5.41 4.63 6.26
CA ILE A 332 -4.56 5.72 5.77
C ILE A 332 -4.12 5.34 4.37
N THR A 333 -4.57 6.10 3.36
CA THR A 333 -4.36 5.71 1.97
C THR A 333 -4.15 6.90 1.03
N GLY A 334 -3.29 6.74 0.02
CA GLY A 334 -3.02 7.78 -0.99
C GLY A 334 -2.33 9.03 -0.44
N CYS A 335 -1.82 8.97 0.79
CA CYS A 335 -1.18 10.12 1.44
C CYS A 335 0.31 10.22 1.09
N THR A 336 0.82 11.45 1.13
CA THR A 336 2.25 11.74 0.99
C THR A 336 2.77 12.35 2.30
N PHE A 337 3.81 11.75 2.85
CA PHE A 337 4.51 12.22 4.06
C PHE A 337 5.91 12.69 3.66
N ARG A 338 6.31 13.88 4.10
CA ARG A 338 7.65 14.42 3.79
C ARG A 338 8.19 15.28 4.91
N ASN A 339 9.49 15.13 5.18
CA ASN A 339 10.22 15.94 6.15
C ASN A 339 9.59 15.90 7.55
N ILE A 340 9.32 14.68 8.01
CA ILE A 340 8.77 14.39 9.34
C ILE A 340 9.94 14.09 10.29
N GLU A 341 9.97 14.74 11.44
CA GLU A 341 11.12 14.68 12.34
C GLU A 341 11.22 13.39 13.15
N ARG A 342 10.09 12.80 13.50
CA ARG A 342 10.01 11.53 14.22
C ARG A 342 9.42 10.45 13.29
N GLN A 343 8.23 9.98 13.55
CA GLN A 343 7.57 8.97 12.71
C GLN A 343 6.52 9.61 11.80
N CYS A 344 6.39 9.08 10.57
CA CYS A 344 5.27 9.52 9.74
C CYS A 344 3.94 9.01 10.32
N ILE A 345 3.89 7.77 10.81
CA ILE A 345 2.72 7.21 11.47
C ILE A 345 3.20 6.45 12.71
N THR A 346 2.68 6.80 13.87
CA THR A 346 2.84 6.05 15.11
C THR A 346 1.54 5.34 15.47
N LEU A 347 1.63 4.05 15.73
CA LEU A 347 0.51 3.23 16.15
C LEU A 347 0.82 2.68 17.55
N GLU A 348 0.24 3.28 18.58
CA GLU A 348 0.37 2.83 19.98
C GLU A 348 -0.71 1.81 20.36
N SER A 349 -1.82 1.79 19.63
CA SER A 349 -2.91 0.83 19.76
C SER A 349 -3.72 0.76 18.48
N GLY A 350 -4.17 -0.43 18.08
CA GLY A 350 -5.07 -0.51 16.92
C GLY A 350 -5.44 -1.90 16.46
N ILE A 351 -6.71 -2.09 16.19
CA ILE A 351 -7.23 -3.31 15.55
C ILE A 351 -7.67 -2.97 14.12
N ASN A 352 -7.23 -3.79 13.15
CA ASN A 352 -7.58 -3.61 11.74
C ASN A 352 -7.15 -2.23 11.20
N VAL A 353 -5.86 -1.91 11.32
CA VAL A 353 -5.27 -0.68 10.79
C VAL A 353 -4.63 -0.95 9.44
N ARG A 354 -4.92 -0.12 8.45
CA ARG A 354 -4.46 -0.28 7.07
C ARG A 354 -3.76 0.97 6.58
N VAL A 355 -2.51 0.82 6.16
CA VAL A 355 -1.68 1.88 5.57
C VAL A 355 -1.32 1.44 4.15
N ILE A 356 -2.03 1.97 3.15
CA ILE A 356 -2.01 1.40 1.79
C ILE A 356 -1.81 2.49 0.74
N GLY A 357 -0.86 2.29 -0.18
CA GLY A 357 -0.67 3.16 -1.33
C GLY A 357 -0.18 4.56 -0.98
N ASN A 358 0.58 4.71 0.10
CA ASN A 358 1.14 5.97 0.55
C ASN A 358 2.58 6.14 0.08
N ALA A 359 3.07 7.39 0.09
CA ALA A 359 4.46 7.72 -0.19
C ALA A 359 5.11 8.44 1.00
N PHE A 360 6.30 7.99 1.39
CA PHE A 360 7.06 8.49 2.53
C PHE A 360 8.43 8.96 2.05
N TYR A 361 8.78 10.22 2.33
CA TYR A 361 10.01 10.84 1.87
C TYR A 361 10.74 11.61 2.96
N ASP A 362 12.06 11.54 2.92
CA ASP A 362 12.96 12.46 3.63
C ASP A 362 12.58 12.64 5.11
N SER A 363 12.24 11.56 5.79
CA SER A 363 11.83 11.58 7.21
C SER A 363 12.92 10.98 8.10
N THR A 364 13.12 11.59 9.25
CA THR A 364 14.31 11.33 10.07
C THR A 364 14.26 9.99 10.79
N TYR A 365 13.09 9.43 11.08
CA TYR A 365 13.00 8.18 11.83
C TYR A 365 12.25 7.10 11.04
N SER A 366 11.00 6.79 11.29
CA SER A 366 10.30 5.69 10.61
C SER A 366 9.10 6.13 9.77
N ALA A 367 8.83 5.37 8.71
CA ALA A 367 7.59 5.52 7.96
C ALA A 367 6.40 5.09 8.84
N VAL A 368 6.51 3.94 9.53
CA VAL A 368 5.52 3.49 10.53
C VAL A 368 6.24 2.92 11.73
N ASP A 369 5.82 3.33 12.92
CA ASP A 369 6.23 2.72 14.19
C ASP A 369 5.04 2.04 14.87
N LEU A 370 5.19 0.75 15.14
CA LEU A 370 4.24 -0.08 15.86
C LEU A 370 4.68 -0.10 17.33
N GLU A 371 4.35 0.95 18.05
CA GLU A 371 4.78 1.23 19.41
C GLU A 371 3.65 0.91 20.40
N ASN A 372 3.60 -0.34 20.86
CA ASN A 372 2.63 -0.70 21.89
C ASN A 372 2.87 0.12 23.17
N ALA A 373 1.86 0.87 23.63
CA ALA A 373 1.92 1.77 24.79
C ALA A 373 2.16 1.06 26.14
N GLY A 374 2.43 -0.24 26.16
CA GLY A 374 2.76 -1.01 27.37
C GLY A 374 1.62 -1.21 28.36
N THR A 375 0.40 -0.91 27.95
CA THR A 375 -0.82 -1.13 28.73
C THR A 375 -1.58 -2.36 28.18
N THR A 376 -2.49 -2.91 28.95
CA THR A 376 -3.37 -4.02 28.54
C THR A 376 -4.31 -3.65 27.37
N ILE A 377 -4.33 -2.38 26.96
CA ILE A 377 -5.21 -1.82 25.93
C ILE A 377 -4.42 -1.43 24.67
N GLY A 378 -3.10 -1.49 24.74
CA GLY A 378 -2.20 -1.13 23.64
C GLY A 378 -2.00 -2.24 22.59
N ASP A 379 -2.88 -3.21 22.45
CA ASP A 379 -2.73 -4.27 21.45
C ASP A 379 -2.79 -3.70 20.02
N ILE A 380 -1.88 -4.20 19.17
CA ILE A 380 -1.91 -3.96 17.73
C ILE A 380 -2.21 -5.30 17.05
N ASP A 381 -3.36 -5.41 16.39
CA ASP A 381 -3.83 -6.64 15.76
C ASP A 381 -4.39 -6.38 14.36
N GLY A 382 -3.90 -7.13 13.37
CA GLY A 382 -4.38 -7.00 12.01
C GLY A 382 -3.87 -5.73 11.30
N PHE A 383 -2.58 -5.40 11.47
CA PHE A 383 -1.95 -4.29 10.75
C PHE A 383 -1.58 -4.69 9.32
N ILE A 384 -1.97 -3.89 8.34
CA ILE A 384 -1.64 -4.07 6.93
C ILE A 384 -0.86 -2.87 6.41
N PHE A 385 0.37 -3.12 5.91
CA PHE A 385 1.21 -2.13 5.24
C PHE A 385 1.45 -2.58 3.79
N ALA A 386 0.75 -1.96 2.82
CA ALA A 386 0.70 -2.49 1.47
C ALA A 386 0.90 -1.44 0.38
N ASN A 387 1.67 -1.78 -0.65
CA ASN A 387 1.86 -0.98 -1.86
C ASN A 387 2.34 0.45 -1.57
N ASN A 388 3.13 0.65 -0.52
CA ASN A 388 3.67 1.94 -0.16
C ASN A 388 5.05 2.14 -0.80
N TYR A 389 5.42 3.40 -1.04
CA TYR A 389 6.74 3.81 -1.50
C TYR A 389 7.46 4.59 -0.40
N ILE A 390 8.68 4.17 -0.06
CA ILE A 390 9.48 4.73 1.03
C ILE A 390 10.86 5.11 0.47
N GLU A 391 11.25 6.37 0.56
CA GLU A 391 12.55 6.85 0.07
C GLU A 391 13.20 7.84 1.05
N ASN A 392 14.49 7.63 1.36
CA ASN A 392 15.27 8.45 2.28
C ASN A 392 14.61 8.58 3.68
N VAL A 393 14.06 7.50 4.17
CA VAL A 393 13.51 7.37 5.53
C VAL A 393 14.40 6.37 6.26
N ASN A 394 14.83 6.68 7.49
CA ASN A 394 15.76 5.81 8.18
C ASN A 394 15.22 4.39 8.35
N TYR A 395 13.97 4.25 8.78
CA TYR A 395 13.34 2.95 8.98
C TYR A 395 11.98 2.89 8.26
N GLY A 396 11.72 1.75 7.63
CA GLY A 396 10.42 1.52 6.99
C GLY A 396 9.33 1.24 8.02
N VAL A 397 9.15 -0.02 8.40
CA VAL A 397 8.26 -0.39 9.51
C VAL A 397 9.12 -0.85 10.68
N THR A 398 8.95 -0.18 11.81
CA THR A 398 9.59 -0.57 13.07
C THR A 398 8.55 -1.06 14.07
N SER A 399 8.98 -1.90 15.00
CA SER A 399 8.22 -2.13 16.22
C SER A 399 9.13 -1.94 17.43
N VAL A 400 8.65 -1.19 18.40
CA VAL A 400 9.30 -1.03 19.69
C VAL A 400 8.76 -2.09 20.65
N SER A 401 9.58 -2.51 21.58
CA SER A 401 9.30 -3.58 22.53
C SER A 401 7.88 -3.53 23.10
N ALA A 402 7.12 -4.54 22.80
CA ALA A 402 5.93 -4.84 23.56
C ALA A 402 6.32 -5.15 25.01
N LEU A 403 5.87 -4.36 25.97
CA LEU A 403 5.99 -4.68 27.39
C LEU A 403 5.12 -5.90 27.76
N GLN A 404 4.18 -6.27 26.88
CA GLN A 404 3.31 -7.44 27.03
C GLN A 404 3.56 -8.46 25.90
N PRO A 405 3.75 -9.74 26.21
CA PRO A 405 3.84 -10.80 25.21
C PRO A 405 2.58 -10.82 24.32
N ASN A 406 2.78 -11.02 23.01
CA ASN A 406 1.70 -11.15 22.01
C ASN A 406 0.80 -9.91 21.79
N SER A 407 1.22 -8.73 22.23
CA SER A 407 0.45 -7.51 22.02
C SER A 407 0.58 -6.93 20.60
N LEU A 408 1.53 -7.42 19.82
CA LEU A 408 1.69 -7.08 18.40
C LEU A 408 1.58 -8.35 17.56
N ARG A 409 0.48 -8.49 16.83
CA ARG A 409 0.18 -9.70 16.06
C ARG A 409 -0.55 -9.42 14.75
N ASN A 410 -0.48 -10.40 13.84
CA ASN A 410 -1.16 -10.36 12.55
C ASN A 410 -0.71 -9.16 11.68
N VAL A 411 0.59 -9.04 11.47
CA VAL A 411 1.22 -7.97 10.68
C VAL A 411 1.45 -8.46 9.25
N LEU A 412 0.87 -7.78 8.27
CA LEU A 412 1.06 -8.08 6.86
C LEU A 412 1.70 -6.89 6.13
N CYS A 413 2.91 -7.10 5.60
CA CYS A 413 3.63 -6.15 4.75
C CYS A 413 3.71 -6.72 3.32
N ILE A 414 3.08 -6.09 2.35
CA ILE A 414 3.00 -6.63 0.99
C ILE A 414 3.23 -5.57 -0.08
N GLY A 415 4.05 -5.89 -1.08
CA GLY A 415 4.25 -5.06 -2.28
C GLY A 415 4.86 -3.68 -2.04
N ASN A 416 5.53 -3.46 -0.91
CA ASN A 416 6.14 -2.17 -0.58
C ASN A 416 7.49 -2.01 -1.28
N ILE A 417 7.84 -0.76 -1.62
CA ILE A 417 9.11 -0.41 -2.25
C ILE A 417 9.88 0.54 -1.33
N TYR A 418 11.11 0.15 -0.99
CA TYR A 418 12.04 0.93 -0.17
C TYR A 418 13.26 1.33 -0.97
N LYS A 419 13.71 2.57 -0.77
CA LYS A 419 14.91 3.11 -1.39
C LYS A 419 15.69 3.96 -0.40
N ASN A 420 16.99 3.67 -0.24
CA ASN A 420 17.89 4.39 0.67
C ASN A 420 17.37 4.42 2.12
N VAL A 421 17.22 3.25 2.73
CA VAL A 421 16.79 3.09 4.12
C VAL A 421 17.90 2.44 4.96
N ILE A 422 17.88 2.66 6.27
CA ILE A 422 18.74 1.91 7.19
C ILE A 422 18.20 0.49 7.31
N ASP A 423 16.96 0.33 7.78
CA ASP A 423 16.24 -0.94 7.78
C ASP A 423 14.90 -0.78 7.03
N ALA A 424 14.56 -1.73 6.15
CA ALA A 424 13.23 -1.72 5.57
C ALA A 424 12.20 -2.23 6.58
N TYR A 425 12.54 -3.26 7.36
CA TYR A 425 11.69 -3.81 8.40
C TYR A 425 12.51 -4.12 9.65
N ASN A 426 11.97 -3.75 10.81
CA ASN A 426 12.57 -4.02 12.11
C ASN A 426 11.48 -4.47 13.09
N PHE A 427 11.29 -5.79 13.22
CA PHE A 427 10.24 -6.40 14.04
C PHE A 427 10.80 -6.92 15.34
N ARG A 428 10.28 -6.43 16.45
CA ARG A 428 10.58 -6.89 17.80
C ARG A 428 9.32 -7.47 18.45
N ALA A 429 9.43 -8.66 19.00
CA ALA A 429 8.37 -9.29 19.80
C ALA A 429 7.00 -9.43 19.09
N CYS A 430 7.01 -9.69 17.79
CA CYS A 430 5.82 -9.79 16.96
C CYS A 430 5.39 -11.25 16.76
N THR A 431 4.08 -11.46 16.59
CA THR A 431 3.50 -12.76 16.27
C THR A 431 2.74 -12.71 14.95
N ASN A 432 2.90 -13.75 14.11
CA ASN A 432 2.29 -13.86 12.80
C ASN A 432 2.58 -12.63 11.90
N VAL A 433 3.86 -12.50 11.54
CA VAL A 433 4.35 -11.43 10.66
C VAL A 433 4.62 -12.00 9.27
N LYS A 434 4.10 -11.35 8.25
CA LYS A 434 4.34 -11.71 6.86
C LYS A 434 4.88 -10.53 6.06
N VAL A 435 6.04 -10.72 5.42
CA VAL A 435 6.63 -9.80 4.45
C VAL A 435 6.63 -10.48 3.09
N VAL A 436 5.85 -9.97 2.15
CA VAL A 436 5.57 -10.64 0.87
C VAL A 436 5.76 -9.70 -0.32
N GLY A 437 6.59 -10.09 -1.28
CA GLY A 437 6.72 -9.39 -2.56
C GLY A 437 7.21 -7.95 -2.46
N CYS A 438 7.93 -7.59 -1.40
CA CYS A 438 8.47 -6.25 -1.20
C CYS A 438 9.87 -6.11 -1.83
N ILE A 439 10.26 -4.87 -2.14
CA ILE A 439 11.56 -4.55 -2.74
C ILE A 439 12.26 -3.50 -1.88
N ALA A 440 13.52 -3.73 -1.50
CA ALA A 440 14.34 -2.78 -0.79
C ALA A 440 15.71 -2.62 -1.48
N THR A 441 16.04 -1.39 -1.85
CA THR A 441 17.31 -1.03 -2.51
C THR A 441 18.03 0.08 -1.76
N GLY A 442 19.35 0.08 -1.79
CA GLY A 442 20.13 1.06 -1.03
C GLY A 442 19.96 0.90 0.48
N VAL A 443 19.72 -0.33 0.94
CA VAL A 443 19.67 -0.64 2.37
C VAL A 443 21.05 -0.49 2.96
N SER A 444 21.18 0.13 4.14
CA SER A 444 22.49 0.29 4.79
C SER A 444 22.74 -0.73 5.91
N ARG A 445 21.69 -1.27 6.56
CA ARG A 445 21.84 -2.23 7.65
C ARG A 445 21.03 -3.51 7.42
N TYR A 446 19.68 -3.48 7.52
CA TYR A 446 18.86 -4.69 7.38
C TYR A 446 17.72 -4.53 6.36
N GLY A 447 17.55 -5.53 5.49
CA GLY A 447 16.32 -5.66 4.71
C GLY A 447 15.15 -6.03 5.63
N VAL A 448 15.26 -7.16 6.33
CA VAL A 448 14.31 -7.56 7.39
C VAL A 448 15.11 -7.94 8.63
N PHE A 449 14.80 -7.32 9.74
CA PHE A 449 15.34 -7.66 11.04
C PHE A 449 14.23 -8.11 11.97
N ALA A 450 14.29 -9.35 12.43
CA ALA A 450 13.40 -9.90 13.42
C ALA A 450 14.20 -10.23 14.68
N TYR A 451 13.77 -9.73 15.84
CA TYR A 451 14.46 -10.06 17.06
C TYR A 451 13.52 -10.25 18.26
N SER A 452 13.97 -11.07 19.20
CA SER A 452 13.36 -11.28 20.50
C SER A 452 14.37 -10.92 21.59
N ASP A 453 13.90 -10.48 22.72
CA ASP A 453 14.72 -10.19 23.90
C ASP A 453 14.29 -11.06 25.11
N SER A 454 14.90 -10.78 26.26
CA SER A 454 14.69 -11.58 27.48
C SER A 454 13.23 -11.64 27.95
N ASN A 455 12.42 -10.65 27.60
CA ASN A 455 11.05 -10.51 28.06
C ASN A 455 10.03 -10.79 26.96
N THR A 456 10.49 -10.98 25.72
CA THR A 456 9.61 -11.03 24.55
C THR A 456 9.95 -12.21 23.65
N GLN A 457 8.95 -12.77 23.03
CA GLN A 457 9.08 -13.84 22.05
C GLN A 457 8.52 -13.38 20.70
N ALA A 458 9.09 -13.88 19.63
CA ALA A 458 8.59 -13.66 18.28
C ALA A 458 8.20 -15.00 17.66
N PHE A 459 7.01 -15.08 17.11
CA PHE A 459 6.45 -16.30 16.54
C PHE A 459 5.95 -16.11 15.13
N ASP A 460 6.05 -17.14 14.30
CA ASP A 460 5.46 -17.20 12.96
C ASP A 460 5.85 -16.02 12.07
N ILE A 461 7.15 -15.93 11.76
CA ILE A 461 7.68 -14.89 10.87
C ILE A 461 7.90 -15.51 9.49
N GLU A 462 7.27 -14.95 8.49
CA GLU A 462 7.39 -15.35 7.10
C GLU A 462 7.94 -14.22 6.23
N VAL A 463 9.01 -14.48 5.48
CA VAL A 463 9.58 -13.55 4.50
C VAL A 463 9.62 -14.24 3.14
N HIS A 464 8.74 -13.84 2.25
CA HIS A 464 8.52 -14.47 0.97
C HIS A 464 8.67 -13.51 -0.21
N ASN A 465 9.40 -13.93 -1.25
CA ASN A 465 9.56 -13.18 -2.50
C ASN A 465 10.03 -11.73 -2.28
N PHE A 466 10.83 -11.51 -1.26
CA PHE A 466 11.42 -10.23 -0.92
C PHE A 466 12.71 -10.02 -1.73
N THR A 467 12.85 -8.85 -2.33
CA THR A 467 14.09 -8.44 -2.99
C THR A 467 14.82 -7.43 -2.11
N CYS A 468 16.07 -7.70 -1.77
CA CYS A 468 16.92 -6.79 -1.00
C CYS A 468 18.26 -6.57 -1.69
N GLU A 469 18.67 -5.31 -1.79
CA GLU A 469 19.99 -4.93 -2.28
C GLU A 469 20.69 -3.99 -1.29
N GLY A 470 21.89 -4.41 -0.88
CA GLY A 470 22.71 -3.72 0.11
C GLY A 470 22.53 -4.24 1.53
N GLY A 471 23.04 -3.48 2.49
CA GLY A 471 22.96 -3.79 3.91
C GLY A 471 24.08 -4.66 4.46
N THR A 472 24.10 -4.77 5.78
CA THR A 472 24.94 -5.78 6.45
C THR A 472 24.31 -7.16 6.29
N HIS A 473 22.97 -7.23 6.39
CA HIS A 473 22.20 -8.44 6.16
C HIS A 473 20.93 -8.14 5.35
N GLY A 474 20.58 -9.03 4.45
CA GLY A 474 19.28 -8.99 3.77
C GLY A 474 18.14 -9.36 4.72
N ILE A 475 18.25 -10.51 5.38
CA ILE A 475 17.29 -10.97 6.39
C ILE A 475 18.08 -11.45 7.61
N ARG A 476 17.74 -10.94 8.79
CA ARG A 476 18.36 -11.32 10.04
C ARG A 476 17.33 -11.67 11.11
N ALA A 477 17.48 -12.83 11.71
CA ALA A 477 16.80 -13.23 12.94
C ALA A 477 17.81 -13.25 14.08
N GLN A 478 17.54 -12.56 15.19
CA GLN A 478 18.48 -12.46 16.30
C GLN A 478 17.77 -12.59 17.64
N ARG A 479 18.40 -13.35 18.55
CA ARG A 479 18.04 -13.38 19.96
C ARG A 479 18.91 -12.40 20.76
N VAL A 480 18.28 -11.69 21.67
CA VAL A 480 18.97 -10.89 22.70
C VAL A 480 18.53 -11.42 24.08
N GLY A 481 19.49 -11.82 24.90
CA GLY A 481 19.17 -12.44 26.20
C GLY A 481 18.55 -13.85 26.08
N SER A 482 17.47 -14.11 26.81
CA SER A 482 16.77 -15.40 26.86
C SER A 482 15.56 -15.53 25.93
N GLY A 483 15.25 -14.51 25.13
CA GLY A 483 14.14 -14.53 24.17
C GLY A 483 14.26 -15.67 23.16
N GLN A 484 13.21 -15.96 22.43
CA GLN A 484 13.19 -17.00 21.41
C GLN A 484 12.44 -16.55 20.17
N ILE A 485 12.96 -16.88 18.99
CA ILE A 485 12.22 -16.79 17.72
C ILE A 485 11.76 -18.21 17.37
N THR A 486 10.47 -18.37 17.12
CA THR A 486 9.88 -19.69 16.83
C THR A 486 9.14 -19.64 15.50
N ARG A 487 9.40 -20.61 14.64
CA ARG A 487 8.83 -20.77 13.30
C ARG A 487 9.10 -19.56 12.39
N MET A 488 10.31 -19.54 11.83
CA MET A 488 10.68 -18.55 10.81
C MET A 488 10.84 -19.22 9.45
N HIS A 489 10.13 -18.70 8.45
CA HIS A 489 10.18 -19.17 7.08
C HIS A 489 10.71 -18.07 6.14
N VAL A 490 11.82 -18.36 5.47
CA VAL A 490 12.51 -17.46 4.53
C VAL A 490 12.52 -18.12 3.16
N LYS A 491 11.60 -17.75 2.26
CA LYS A 491 11.40 -18.49 1.02
C LYS A 491 11.32 -17.62 -0.22
N GLY A 492 12.04 -18.04 -1.27
CA GLY A 492 11.93 -17.42 -2.61
C GLY A 492 12.45 -15.99 -2.68
N ASN A 493 13.30 -15.57 -1.75
CA ASN A 493 13.81 -14.20 -1.68
C ASN A 493 15.00 -14.01 -2.61
N LYS A 494 15.21 -12.77 -3.06
CA LYS A 494 16.34 -12.36 -3.88
C LYS A 494 17.18 -11.33 -3.14
N ILE A 495 18.38 -11.74 -2.69
CA ILE A 495 19.23 -10.91 -1.84
C ILE A 495 20.56 -10.67 -2.53
N LYS A 496 20.97 -9.39 -2.61
CA LYS A 496 22.19 -8.99 -3.29
C LYS A 496 23.04 -8.05 -2.46
N ASN A 497 24.37 -8.14 -2.66
CA ASN A 497 25.35 -7.13 -2.22
C ASN A 497 25.36 -6.85 -0.72
N THR A 498 25.06 -7.84 0.12
CA THR A 498 25.19 -7.71 1.58
C THR A 498 26.65 -7.85 2.01
N SER A 499 27.07 -7.15 3.08
CA SER A 499 28.46 -7.09 3.50
C SER A 499 28.85 -8.13 4.56
N VAL A 500 27.90 -8.71 5.31
CA VAL A 500 28.16 -9.68 6.38
C VAL A 500 27.54 -11.04 6.05
N ALA A 501 26.22 -11.12 5.93
CA ALA A 501 25.52 -12.31 5.48
C ALA A 501 24.21 -11.94 4.78
N ALA A 502 23.84 -12.66 3.73
CA ALA A 502 22.57 -12.39 3.08
C ALA A 502 21.39 -12.80 3.99
N ILE A 503 21.46 -13.99 4.57
CA ILE A 503 20.49 -14.47 5.57
C ILE A 503 21.27 -14.92 6.81
N ALA A 504 20.91 -14.41 7.98
CA ALA A 504 21.46 -14.83 9.26
C ALA A 504 20.35 -15.15 10.26
N ALA A 505 20.42 -16.31 10.89
CA ALA A 505 19.47 -16.73 11.90
C ALA A 505 20.19 -17.23 13.15
N GLU A 506 19.83 -16.68 14.29
CA GLU A 506 20.40 -17.02 15.59
C GLU A 506 19.30 -17.52 16.54
N TYR A 507 19.52 -18.64 17.22
CA TYR A 507 18.63 -19.21 18.24
C TYR A 507 17.16 -19.32 17.79
N THR A 508 16.95 -19.70 16.54
CA THR A 508 15.60 -19.83 15.96
C THR A 508 15.19 -21.31 15.96
N ALA A 509 14.02 -21.59 16.52
CA ALA A 509 13.42 -22.92 16.43
C ALA A 509 12.46 -23.00 15.25
N GLY A 510 12.40 -24.15 14.56
CA GLY A 510 11.54 -24.30 13.38
C GLY A 510 11.92 -23.38 12.23
N LEU A 511 13.23 -23.19 12.01
CA LEU A 511 13.76 -22.35 10.92
C LEU A 511 13.71 -23.09 9.60
N VAL A 512 13.15 -22.47 8.57
CA VAL A 512 13.17 -22.93 7.18
C VAL A 512 13.73 -21.83 6.28
N ILE A 513 14.83 -22.10 5.57
CA ILE A 513 15.42 -21.21 4.57
C ILE A 513 15.45 -21.96 3.24
N ASN A 514 14.54 -21.64 2.34
CA ASN A 514 14.31 -22.44 1.15
C ASN A 514 14.15 -21.60 -0.12
N SER A 515 14.71 -22.08 -1.24
CA SER A 515 14.52 -21.54 -2.58
C SER A 515 14.93 -20.07 -2.73
N ASN A 516 15.91 -19.56 -1.98
CA ASN A 516 16.38 -18.19 -2.07
C ASN A 516 17.49 -18.05 -3.13
N GLU A 517 17.48 -16.94 -3.86
CA GLU A 517 18.57 -16.53 -4.76
C GLU A 517 19.44 -15.47 -4.07
N ILE A 518 20.70 -15.78 -3.83
CA ILE A 518 21.62 -14.96 -3.06
C ILE A 518 22.84 -14.64 -3.93
N LEU A 519 23.17 -13.36 -4.06
CA LEU A 519 24.38 -12.88 -4.73
C LEU A 519 25.16 -11.97 -3.77
N VAL A 520 26.31 -12.40 -3.30
CA VAL A 520 27.14 -11.61 -2.39
C VAL A 520 28.47 -11.24 -3.04
N ASN A 521 28.94 -10.03 -2.76
CA ASN A 521 30.27 -9.56 -3.16
C ASN A 521 31.32 -9.89 -2.11
N THR A 522 30.90 -9.92 -0.84
CA THR A 522 31.72 -10.24 0.34
C THR A 522 30.83 -10.92 1.37
N GLY A 523 31.43 -11.51 2.41
CA GLY A 523 30.65 -12.12 3.50
C GLY A 523 30.13 -13.52 3.19
N ARG A 524 29.05 -13.90 3.84
CA ARG A 524 28.41 -15.22 3.77
C ARG A 524 27.08 -15.16 3.04
N GLY A 525 26.71 -16.27 2.40
CA GLY A 525 25.34 -16.41 1.88
C GLY A 525 24.34 -16.61 3.01
N ILE A 526 24.47 -17.73 3.75
CA ILE A 526 23.57 -18.09 4.85
C ILE A 526 24.39 -18.42 6.09
N SER A 527 24.01 -17.87 7.24
CA SER A 527 24.63 -18.12 8.54
C SER A 527 23.58 -18.57 9.56
N VAL A 528 23.73 -19.77 10.09
CA VAL A 528 22.80 -20.35 11.07
C VAL A 528 23.56 -20.65 12.36
N THR A 529 23.12 -20.05 13.46
CA THR A 529 23.80 -20.09 14.76
C THR A 529 22.85 -20.56 15.85
N ALA A 530 23.22 -21.61 16.55
CA ALA A 530 22.49 -22.17 17.71
C ALA A 530 20.98 -22.43 17.43
N CYS A 531 20.65 -22.85 16.22
CA CYS A 531 19.29 -23.23 15.84
C CYS A 531 19.05 -24.73 15.99
N ALA A 532 17.83 -25.11 16.37
CA ALA A 532 17.43 -26.53 16.51
C ALA A 532 16.77 -27.02 15.22
N SER A 533 17.37 -28.05 14.62
CA SER A 533 16.87 -28.73 13.41
C SER A 533 16.45 -27.75 12.28
N PRO A 534 17.32 -26.79 11.89
CA PRO A 534 17.02 -25.87 10.79
C PRO A 534 16.99 -26.64 9.46
N ASP A 535 16.06 -26.29 8.58
CA ASP A 535 16.02 -26.75 7.19
C ASP A 535 16.55 -25.62 6.27
N VAL A 536 17.68 -25.90 5.59
CA VAL A 536 18.31 -24.98 4.63
C VAL A 536 18.44 -25.70 3.28
N SER A 537 17.43 -25.57 2.44
CA SER A 537 17.32 -26.37 1.22
C SER A 537 17.02 -25.54 -0.03
N ASP A 538 17.44 -26.05 -1.19
CA ASP A 538 17.13 -25.50 -2.51
C ASP A 538 17.56 -24.04 -2.74
N ASN A 539 18.53 -23.51 -2.00
CA ASN A 539 19.00 -22.15 -2.16
C ASN A 539 20.08 -22.09 -3.25
N ARG A 540 20.09 -20.99 -3.99
CA ARG A 540 21.15 -20.65 -4.94
C ARG A 540 22.03 -19.54 -4.37
N VAL A 541 23.26 -19.90 -3.97
CA VAL A 541 24.21 -18.97 -3.33
C VAL A 541 25.39 -18.73 -4.26
N LEU A 542 25.53 -17.50 -4.71
CA LEU A 542 26.53 -17.07 -5.69
C LEU A 542 27.47 -16.03 -5.08
N GLY A 543 28.78 -16.21 -5.22
CA GLY A 543 29.74 -15.13 -5.08
C GLY A 543 29.86 -14.37 -6.41
N ALA A 544 29.77 -13.06 -6.39
CA ALA A 544 29.99 -12.25 -7.60
C ALA A 544 31.44 -12.35 -8.10
N VAL A 545 32.38 -12.61 -7.18
CA VAL A 545 33.77 -12.94 -7.39
C VAL A 545 34.10 -14.17 -6.55
N ALA A 546 35.31 -14.73 -6.69
CA ALA A 546 35.79 -15.80 -5.82
C ALA A 546 35.88 -15.30 -4.37
N ILE A 547 35.00 -15.80 -3.48
CA ILE A 547 34.91 -15.42 -2.07
C ILE A 547 35.68 -16.42 -1.22
N THR A 548 36.63 -15.91 -0.43
CA THR A 548 37.30 -16.70 0.59
C THR A 548 36.40 -16.85 1.81
N GLY A 549 35.84 -18.04 2.03
CA GLY A 549 34.93 -18.31 3.15
C GLY A 549 33.81 -19.28 2.80
N ASN A 550 32.85 -19.38 3.69
CA ASN A 550 31.76 -20.34 3.62
C ASN A 550 30.51 -19.71 3.00
N ALA A 551 29.89 -20.37 2.02
CA ALA A 551 28.61 -19.96 1.48
C ALA A 551 27.48 -20.17 2.47
N ILE A 552 27.41 -21.36 3.09
CA ILE A 552 26.44 -21.71 4.14
C ILE A 552 27.21 -22.18 5.36
N THR A 553 26.88 -21.65 6.53
CA THR A 553 27.53 -21.99 7.80
C THR A 553 26.49 -22.43 8.85
N PHE A 554 26.74 -23.58 9.44
CA PHE A 554 26.09 -24.01 10.68
C PHE A 554 27.16 -24.02 11.78
N ASP A 555 26.93 -23.29 12.87
CA ASP A 555 27.87 -23.25 14.00
C ASP A 555 27.82 -24.49 14.90
N GLY A 556 28.75 -24.55 15.87
CA GLY A 556 28.86 -25.68 16.79
C GLY A 556 27.69 -25.89 17.76
N ALA A 557 26.83 -24.90 17.93
CA ALA A 557 25.65 -24.95 18.78
C ALA A 557 24.36 -25.30 17.99
N THR A 558 24.42 -25.32 16.66
CA THR A 558 23.28 -25.73 15.80
C THR A 558 23.15 -27.27 15.82
N THR A 559 21.94 -27.74 16.10
CA THR A 559 21.68 -29.19 16.24
C THR A 559 20.85 -29.73 15.09
N ASN A 560 21.19 -30.94 14.61
CA ASN A 560 20.47 -31.67 13.56
C ASN A 560 20.08 -30.83 12.32
N PRO A 561 21.01 -30.08 11.71
CA PRO A 561 20.66 -29.31 10.52
C PRO A 561 20.31 -30.22 9.34
N VAL A 562 19.24 -29.88 8.64
CA VAL A 562 18.85 -30.51 7.38
C VAL A 562 19.29 -29.60 6.25
N GLN A 563 19.89 -30.16 5.22
CA GLN A 563 20.26 -29.43 4.03
C GLN A 563 20.14 -30.31 2.78
N GLY A 564 19.74 -29.76 1.66
CA GLY A 564 19.63 -30.47 0.38
C GLY A 564 19.38 -29.50 -0.77
N GLY A 565 19.68 -29.90 -2.00
CA GLY A 565 19.36 -29.13 -3.20
C GLY A 565 20.05 -27.76 -3.34
N ASN A 566 20.94 -27.35 -2.43
CA ASN A 566 21.58 -26.05 -2.50
C ASN A 566 22.61 -25.98 -3.63
N THR A 567 22.57 -24.94 -4.46
CA THR A 567 23.56 -24.66 -5.51
C THR A 567 24.48 -23.54 -5.06
N ILE A 568 25.80 -23.81 -5.02
CA ILE A 568 26.81 -22.87 -4.53
C ILE A 568 27.89 -22.66 -5.62
N THR A 569 28.23 -21.41 -5.87
CA THR A 569 29.23 -21.03 -6.87
C THR A 569 30.13 -19.90 -6.35
N ASN A 570 31.42 -19.95 -6.67
CA ASN A 570 32.44 -18.93 -6.34
C ASN A 570 32.71 -18.74 -4.84
N PHE A 571 32.66 -19.82 -4.04
CA PHE A 571 33.11 -19.82 -2.65
C PHE A 571 34.23 -20.83 -2.44
N SER A 572 35.18 -20.53 -1.56
CA SER A 572 36.28 -21.47 -1.23
C SER A 572 35.76 -22.68 -0.41
N VAL A 573 34.69 -22.50 0.40
CA VAL A 573 33.98 -23.54 1.13
C VAL A 573 32.48 -23.43 0.84
N GLY A 574 31.89 -24.49 0.36
CA GLY A 574 30.45 -24.51 0.04
C GLY A 574 29.60 -24.48 1.33
N ILE A 575 29.64 -25.55 2.10
CA ILE A 575 28.88 -25.71 3.35
C ILE A 575 29.86 -26.06 4.47
N SER A 576 29.78 -25.36 5.59
CA SER A 576 30.53 -25.64 6.81
C SER A 576 29.57 -25.98 7.94
N CYS A 577 29.78 -27.13 8.56
CA CYS A 577 29.06 -27.58 9.75
C CYS A 577 30.07 -27.99 10.83
N VAL A 578 30.06 -27.31 11.96
CA VAL A 578 31.09 -27.48 13.00
C VAL A 578 30.76 -28.54 14.06
N ALA A 579 29.47 -28.88 14.29
CA ALA A 579 29.11 -29.61 15.51
C ALA A 579 28.15 -30.80 15.40
N SER A 580 27.46 -31.05 14.33
CA SER A 580 26.54 -32.18 14.18
C SER A 580 26.56 -32.75 12.78
N PRO A 581 26.40 -34.07 12.57
CA PRO A 581 26.31 -34.59 11.24
C PRO A 581 25.13 -33.93 10.50
N LEU A 582 25.43 -33.41 9.30
CA LEU A 582 24.43 -32.94 8.39
C LEU A 582 23.45 -34.06 8.02
N ARG A 583 22.15 -33.81 8.09
CA ARG A 583 21.15 -34.68 7.48
C ARG A 583 20.88 -34.15 6.06
N THR A 584 21.09 -35.01 5.07
CA THR A 584 20.84 -34.73 3.66
C THR A 584 19.43 -35.11 3.24
#